data_fcb8ed18b58e0be1ef6ba92da97771d5
#
_entry.id   fcb8ed18b58e0be1ef6ba92da97771d5
#
_cell.length_a   1.000
_cell.length_b   1.000
_cell.length_c   1.000
_cell.angle_alpha   90.00
_cell.angle_beta   90.00
_cell.angle_gamma   90.00
#
_symmetry.space_group_name_H-M   'P 1'
#
loop_
_entity.id
_entity.type
_entity.pdbx_description
1 polymer ?
#
loop_
_entity_poly.entity_id
_entity_poly.type
_entity_poly.pdbx_seq_one_letter_code
_entity_poly.pdbx_strand_id
1 'polypeptide(L)'
;MKENSTPDLPRRLLLQAISAGLLWSLIPASSSALEGEATTKSVFRLKGRAWVNGNPVDMNTLIKPNDIVKTGHGSELVFVVGHHAMLLRGRSHLVIEPHESESVGSLLIGGLRLFAGKLLSVSRNKGMRINTPSATIGIRGTGVYLEAGPERTYFCTCYGEVDVQAVNDPDSKETVVSAHHDKPLYIYGKGQPGQFIHPIPRLPVPNHSDEELIMAEALVGRVPPFTEKS
;
A
#
# COMPACT_ATOMS: atom_id res chain seq x y z
N MET A 1 -7.35 45.55 74.13
CA MET A 1 -7.99 45.26 72.83
C MET A 1 -7.23 46.09 71.83
N LYS A 2 -6.36 45.49 71.03
CA LYS A 2 -5.47 46.23 70.10
C LYS A 2 -5.88 45.87 68.68
N GLU A 3 -6.29 46.90 67.98
CA GLU A 3 -6.49 46.91 66.52
C GLU A 3 -5.14 46.80 65.82
N ASN A 4 -4.99 45.90 64.92
CA ASN A 4 -3.82 45.78 64.06
C ASN A 4 -4.20 46.24 62.69
N SER A 5 -3.87 47.45 62.34
CA SER A 5 -3.93 48.01 61.01
C SER A 5 -2.76 47.58 60.22
N THR A 6 -3.03 46.95 59.06
CA THR A 6 -2.05 46.67 58.01
C THR A 6 -1.76 47.90 57.17
N PRO A 7 -0.50 48.22 56.87
CA PRO A 7 -0.17 49.39 56.06
C PRO A 7 -0.44 49.15 54.57
N ASP A 8 -1.14 50.14 54.02
CA ASP A 8 -1.36 50.27 52.57
C ASP A 8 -0.02 50.55 51.86
N LEU A 9 0.40 49.64 50.99
CA LEU A 9 1.47 49.86 50.03
C LEU A 9 0.94 50.67 48.81
N PRO A 10 1.60 51.78 48.46
CA PRO A 10 1.11 52.72 47.47
C PRO A 10 1.18 52.07 46.05
N ARG A 11 0.05 52.06 45.41
CA ARG A 11 -0.19 51.59 44.01
C ARG A 11 0.69 52.23 42.92
N ARG A 12 1.61 53.11 43.26
CA ARG A 12 2.43 53.87 42.32
C ARG A 12 3.79 53.23 41.96
N LEU A 13 4.18 52.12 42.58
CA LEU A 13 5.46 51.44 42.30
C LEU A 13 5.35 50.28 41.35
N LEU A 14 4.16 49.96 40.85
CA LEU A 14 3.91 48.82 39.96
C LEU A 14 3.85 49.21 38.46
N LEU A 15 4.06 50.48 38.12
CA LEU A 15 3.95 50.97 36.74
C LEU A 15 5.27 51.43 36.10
N GLN A 16 6.41 51.21 36.75
CA GLN A 16 7.73 51.62 36.19
C GLN A 16 8.68 50.46 35.84
N ALA A 17 8.22 49.21 35.90
CA ALA A 17 9.04 48.04 35.56
C ALA A 17 8.72 47.38 34.21
N ILE A 18 7.95 48.05 33.33
CA ILE A 18 7.59 47.50 32.00
C ILE A 18 8.09 48.43 30.88
N SER A 19 9.39 48.75 30.93
CA SER A 19 10.04 49.43 29.80
C SER A 19 11.52 49.06 29.62
N ALA A 20 11.89 47.82 29.95
CA ALA A 20 13.17 47.25 29.52
C ALA A 20 12.86 46.15 28.48
N GLY A 21 13.13 46.46 27.23
CA GLY A 21 12.80 45.67 26.07
C GLY A 21 13.26 44.22 26.14
N LEU A 22 12.30 43.33 25.93
CA LEU A 22 12.55 42.02 25.39
C LEU A 22 11.86 42.01 24.01
N LEU A 23 12.61 42.44 23.00
CA LEU A 23 12.38 42.03 21.63
C LEU A 23 12.62 40.51 21.57
N TRP A 24 11.65 39.74 21.98
CA TRP A 24 11.58 38.33 21.57
C TRP A 24 11.24 38.35 20.08
N SER A 25 12.29 38.19 19.28
CA SER A 25 12.14 37.85 17.86
C SER A 25 11.17 36.68 17.74
N LEU A 26 10.00 36.94 17.20
CA LEU A 26 9.12 35.94 16.63
C LEU A 26 9.91 35.26 15.48
N ILE A 27 10.69 34.24 15.83
CA ILE A 27 11.16 33.28 14.87
C ILE A 27 9.88 32.51 14.47
N PRO A 28 9.40 32.63 13.22
CA PRO A 28 8.37 31.73 12.77
C PRO A 28 8.97 30.33 12.90
N ALA A 29 8.42 29.52 13.78
CA ALA A 29 8.65 28.08 13.74
C ALA A 29 8.12 27.64 12.37
N SER A 30 9.01 27.58 11.38
CA SER A 30 8.76 26.85 10.15
C SER A 30 8.58 25.40 10.59
N SER A 31 7.33 25.02 10.83
CA SER A 31 6.94 23.63 10.83
C SER A 31 7.19 23.15 9.39
N SER A 32 8.42 22.72 9.13
CA SER A 32 8.71 21.82 8.03
C SER A 32 7.85 20.59 8.34
N ALA A 33 6.63 20.57 7.79
CA ALA A 33 5.95 19.32 7.55
C ALA A 33 7.02 18.47 6.84
N LEU A 34 7.38 17.35 7.44
CA LEU A 34 8.08 16.26 6.76
C LEU A 34 7.14 15.83 5.62
N GLU A 35 7.21 16.58 4.50
CA GLU A 35 6.76 16.07 3.22
C GLU A 35 7.60 14.81 3.03
N GLY A 36 6.92 13.66 3.11
CA GLY A 36 7.53 12.38 2.93
C GLY A 36 8.34 12.44 1.64
N GLU A 37 9.65 12.28 1.75
CA GLU A 37 10.58 12.26 0.62
C GLU A 37 10.00 11.32 -0.42
N ALA A 38 9.54 11.88 -1.54
CA ALA A 38 9.04 11.09 -2.66
C ALA A 38 10.16 10.11 -3.01
N THR A 39 9.89 8.83 -2.84
CA THR A 39 10.88 7.76 -3.04
C THR A 39 11.48 7.93 -4.42
N THR A 40 12.71 8.43 -4.48
CA THR A 40 13.44 8.68 -5.74
C THR A 40 13.82 7.36 -6.44
N LYS A 41 13.55 6.22 -5.79
CA LYS A 41 13.91 4.88 -6.26
C LYS A 41 12.66 4.00 -6.29
N SER A 42 12.32 3.49 -7.47
CA SER A 42 11.22 2.52 -7.61
C SER A 42 11.72 1.07 -7.60
N VAL A 43 12.78 0.74 -8.32
CA VAL A 43 13.25 -0.63 -8.51
C VAL A 43 14.23 -1.03 -7.41
N PHE A 44 13.93 -2.11 -6.69
CA PHE A 44 14.74 -2.64 -5.59
C PHE A 44 15.44 -3.97 -5.93
N ARG A 45 14.83 -4.77 -6.80
CA ARG A 45 15.42 -6.03 -7.30
C ARG A 45 14.92 -6.29 -8.72
N LEU A 46 15.83 -6.66 -9.60
CA LEU A 46 15.55 -7.13 -10.95
C LEU A 46 16.34 -8.41 -11.21
N LYS A 47 15.65 -9.49 -11.51
CA LYS A 47 16.21 -10.75 -12.01
C LYS A 47 15.62 -11.01 -13.40
N GLY A 48 16.45 -11.31 -14.37
CA GLY A 48 16.02 -11.50 -15.74
C GLY A 48 15.71 -10.19 -16.46
N ARG A 49 14.60 -10.11 -17.19
CA ARG A 49 14.21 -8.96 -18.01
C ARG A 49 12.83 -8.44 -17.64
N ALA A 50 12.71 -7.11 -17.54
CA ALA A 50 11.43 -6.42 -17.39
C ALA A 50 11.38 -5.18 -18.28
N TRP A 51 10.19 -4.69 -18.53
CA TRP A 51 9.92 -3.50 -19.36
C TRP A 51 8.85 -2.63 -18.69
N VAL A 52 9.06 -1.33 -18.80
CA VAL A 52 8.07 -0.31 -18.44
C VAL A 52 7.74 0.47 -19.69
N ASN A 53 6.48 0.46 -20.11
CA ASN A 53 5.98 1.10 -21.34
C ASN A 53 6.80 0.70 -22.60
N GLY A 54 7.27 -0.56 -22.64
CA GLY A 54 8.09 -1.10 -23.72
C GLY A 54 9.59 -0.85 -23.58
N ASN A 55 10.04 0.00 -22.68
CA ASN A 55 11.46 0.28 -22.44
C ASN A 55 12.04 -0.71 -21.42
N PRO A 56 13.28 -1.21 -21.61
CA PRO A 56 13.94 -2.07 -20.63
C PRO A 56 14.08 -1.39 -19.27
N VAL A 57 13.85 -2.17 -18.21
CA VAL A 57 13.99 -1.73 -16.81
C VAL A 57 15.42 -1.97 -16.33
N ASP A 58 15.96 -1.00 -15.61
CA ASP A 58 17.15 -1.10 -14.79
C ASP A 58 16.88 -0.67 -13.32
N MET A 59 17.94 -0.63 -12.49
CA MET A 59 17.81 -0.28 -11.07
C MET A 59 17.51 1.21 -10.82
N ASN A 60 17.64 2.07 -11.85
CA ASN A 60 17.36 3.50 -11.80
C ASN A 60 16.01 3.85 -12.43
N THR A 61 15.34 2.88 -13.02
CA THR A 61 14.03 3.08 -13.66
C THR A 61 13.00 3.53 -12.63
N LEU A 62 12.32 4.62 -12.91
CA LEU A 62 11.21 5.15 -12.12
C LEU A 62 9.90 4.59 -12.65
N ILE A 63 9.15 3.91 -11.78
CA ILE A 63 7.85 3.34 -12.10
C ILE A 63 6.77 4.20 -11.44
N LYS A 64 5.71 4.55 -12.19
CA LYS A 64 4.69 5.53 -11.80
C LYS A 64 3.27 4.98 -12.07
N PRO A 65 2.23 5.61 -11.51
CA PRO A 65 0.87 5.41 -11.98
C PRO A 65 0.76 5.66 -13.50
N ASN A 66 -0.10 4.93 -14.19
CA ASN A 66 -0.27 4.79 -15.64
C ASN A 66 0.80 3.96 -16.36
N ASP A 67 1.82 3.47 -15.67
CA ASP A 67 2.82 2.62 -16.32
C ASP A 67 2.29 1.19 -16.55
N ILE A 68 2.73 0.63 -17.68
CA ILE A 68 2.55 -0.77 -18.05
C ILE A 68 3.84 -1.51 -17.75
N VAL A 69 3.81 -2.43 -16.79
CA VAL A 69 4.97 -3.22 -16.36
C VAL A 69 4.85 -4.64 -16.89
N LYS A 70 5.87 -5.11 -17.59
CA LYS A 70 5.94 -6.50 -18.12
C LYS A 70 7.21 -7.18 -17.65
N THR A 71 7.14 -8.50 -17.41
CA THR A 71 8.30 -9.33 -17.08
C THR A 71 8.46 -10.48 -18.06
N GLY A 72 9.71 -10.82 -18.38
CA GLY A 72 10.05 -11.94 -19.23
C GLY A 72 9.90 -13.29 -18.53
N HIS A 73 10.18 -14.36 -19.25
CA HIS A 73 10.21 -15.72 -18.69
C HIS A 73 11.28 -15.82 -17.60
N GLY A 74 10.96 -16.45 -16.47
CA GLY A 74 11.90 -16.66 -15.35
C GLY A 74 12.39 -15.37 -14.68
N SER A 75 11.75 -14.24 -14.98
CA SER A 75 12.12 -12.93 -14.43
C SER A 75 11.40 -12.63 -13.11
N GLU A 76 11.98 -11.72 -12.35
CA GLU A 76 11.39 -11.20 -11.13
C GLU A 76 11.72 -9.71 -11.00
N LEU A 77 10.73 -8.90 -10.66
CA LEU A 77 10.88 -7.47 -10.42
C LEU A 77 10.26 -7.12 -9.07
N VAL A 78 11.07 -6.55 -8.17
CA VAL A 78 10.59 -5.96 -6.90
C VAL A 78 10.67 -4.45 -7.03
N PHE A 79 9.54 -3.80 -6.82
CA PHE A 79 9.44 -2.35 -6.99
C PHE A 79 8.41 -1.71 -6.06
N VAL A 80 8.54 -0.40 -5.87
CA VAL A 80 7.69 0.42 -5.03
C VAL A 80 7.12 1.57 -5.85
N VAL A 81 5.84 1.87 -5.67
CA VAL A 81 5.19 3.08 -6.15
C VAL A 81 4.41 3.69 -5.00
N GLY A 82 4.78 4.91 -4.57
CA GLY A 82 4.23 5.52 -3.38
C GLY A 82 4.43 4.65 -2.13
N HIS A 83 3.34 4.23 -1.52
CA HIS A 83 3.33 3.37 -0.32
C HIS A 83 2.97 1.90 -0.61
N HIS A 84 3.13 1.47 -1.85
CA HIS A 84 2.81 0.12 -2.30
C HIS A 84 4.08 -0.59 -2.76
N ALA A 85 4.42 -1.71 -2.12
CA ALA A 85 5.50 -2.57 -2.61
C ALA A 85 4.90 -3.77 -3.35
N MET A 86 5.55 -4.12 -4.44
CA MET A 86 5.11 -5.16 -5.37
C MET A 86 6.27 -6.06 -5.76
N LEU A 87 6.00 -7.36 -5.81
CA LEU A 87 6.88 -8.35 -6.42
C LEU A 87 6.13 -8.98 -7.59
N LEU A 88 6.64 -8.75 -8.80
CA LEU A 88 6.07 -9.25 -10.04
C LEU A 88 6.96 -10.37 -10.59
N ARG A 89 6.38 -11.57 -10.74
CA ARG A 89 7.14 -12.73 -11.25
C ARG A 89 7.13 -12.77 -12.77
N GLY A 90 7.78 -13.78 -13.32
CA GLY A 90 7.94 -13.92 -14.76
C GLY A 90 6.62 -14.08 -15.53
N ARG A 91 6.62 -13.64 -16.79
CA ARG A 91 5.49 -13.64 -17.72
C ARG A 91 4.27 -12.85 -17.20
N SER A 92 4.51 -11.79 -16.46
CA SER A 92 3.44 -10.94 -15.94
C SER A 92 3.24 -9.70 -16.79
N HIS A 93 1.98 -9.24 -16.82
CA HIS A 93 1.56 -8.01 -17.46
C HIS A 93 0.65 -7.25 -16.49
N LEU A 94 1.18 -6.16 -15.94
CA LEU A 94 0.54 -5.32 -14.93
C LEU A 94 0.39 -3.90 -15.46
N VAL A 95 -0.77 -3.28 -15.22
CA VAL A 95 -1.00 -1.84 -15.37
C VAL A 95 -1.23 -1.24 -14.00
N ILE A 96 -0.57 -0.12 -13.71
CA ILE A 96 -0.72 0.64 -12.48
C ILE A 96 -1.73 1.75 -12.73
N GLU A 97 -2.91 1.67 -12.12
CA GLU A 97 -3.98 2.65 -12.31
C GLU A 97 -3.80 3.82 -11.32
N PRO A 98 -3.88 5.08 -11.77
CA PRO A 98 -3.77 6.24 -10.91
C PRO A 98 -4.99 6.36 -10.00
N HIS A 99 -4.86 7.13 -8.93
CA HIS A 99 -6.02 7.56 -8.14
C HIS A 99 -6.77 8.67 -8.88
N GLU A 100 -8.09 8.57 -8.99
CA GLU A 100 -8.92 9.45 -9.84
C GLU A 100 -8.91 10.94 -9.42
N SER A 101 -8.61 11.24 -8.16
CA SER A 101 -8.67 12.60 -7.59
C SER A 101 -7.33 13.34 -7.57
N GLU A 102 -6.29 12.82 -8.22
CA GLU A 102 -4.93 13.30 -8.00
C GLU A 102 -4.38 14.16 -9.16
N SER A 103 -3.57 15.14 -8.78
CA SER A 103 -2.86 16.00 -9.72
C SER A 103 -1.76 15.26 -10.47
N VAL A 104 -1.37 15.80 -11.64
CA VAL A 104 -0.26 15.26 -12.43
C VAL A 104 1.02 15.22 -11.59
N GLY A 105 1.63 14.02 -11.50
CA GLY A 105 2.86 13.79 -10.72
C GLY A 105 2.67 13.08 -9.39
N SER A 106 1.43 12.86 -8.94
CA SER A 106 1.15 12.06 -7.75
C SER A 106 1.57 10.60 -7.94
N LEU A 107 2.15 9.99 -6.89
CA LEU A 107 2.48 8.56 -6.82
C LEU A 107 1.36 7.72 -6.19
N LEU A 108 0.16 8.29 -6.03
CA LEU A 108 -0.97 7.57 -5.44
C LEU A 108 -1.59 6.61 -6.47
N ILE A 109 -1.71 5.36 -6.06
CA ILE A 109 -2.29 4.28 -6.86
C ILE A 109 -3.77 4.13 -6.47
N GLY A 110 -4.67 4.19 -7.46
CA GLY A 110 -6.09 3.87 -7.31
C GLY A 110 -6.37 2.39 -7.52
N GLY A 111 -5.56 1.72 -8.34
CA GLY A 111 -5.72 0.31 -8.63
C GLY A 111 -4.53 -0.33 -9.34
N LEU A 112 -4.63 -1.64 -9.48
CA LEU A 112 -3.73 -2.48 -10.25
C LEU A 112 -4.58 -3.33 -11.20
N ARG A 113 -4.12 -3.51 -12.44
CA ARG A 113 -4.75 -4.46 -13.38
C ARG A 113 -3.73 -5.49 -13.81
N LEU A 114 -3.87 -6.70 -13.30
CA LEU A 114 -3.03 -7.85 -13.66
C LEU A 114 -3.71 -8.65 -14.76
N PHE A 115 -3.27 -8.47 -16.00
CA PHE A 115 -3.80 -9.20 -17.15
C PHE A 115 -3.37 -10.67 -17.19
N ALA A 116 -2.14 -10.94 -16.77
CA ALA A 116 -1.57 -12.27 -16.69
C ALA A 116 -0.37 -12.28 -15.73
N GLY A 117 -0.05 -13.46 -15.20
CA GLY A 117 1.15 -13.67 -14.38
C GLY A 117 0.88 -13.64 -12.89
N LYS A 118 1.89 -13.24 -12.10
CA LYS A 118 1.90 -13.46 -10.65
C LYS A 118 2.38 -12.21 -9.93
N LEU A 119 1.61 -11.78 -8.95
CA LEU A 119 1.83 -10.55 -8.19
C LEU A 119 1.71 -10.80 -6.69
N LEU A 120 2.73 -10.44 -5.92
CA LEU A 120 2.64 -10.17 -4.50
C LEU A 120 2.54 -8.65 -4.33
N SER A 121 1.57 -8.17 -3.55
CA SER A 121 1.38 -6.74 -3.30
C SER A 121 1.05 -6.49 -1.84
N VAL A 122 1.69 -5.48 -1.25
CA VAL A 122 1.36 -4.99 0.08
C VAL A 122 0.90 -3.55 0.00
N SER A 123 -0.26 -3.27 0.61
CA SER A 123 -0.88 -1.94 0.62
C SER A 123 -1.65 -1.73 1.91
N ARG A 124 -1.54 -0.51 2.48
CA ARG A 124 -2.38 -0.08 3.61
C ARG A 124 -3.46 0.92 3.20
N ASN A 125 -3.50 1.30 1.92
CA ASN A 125 -4.53 2.21 1.42
C ASN A 125 -5.87 1.48 1.30
N LYS A 126 -6.88 2.01 1.98
CA LYS A 126 -8.26 1.56 1.80
C LYS A 126 -8.78 2.09 0.46
N GLY A 127 -9.53 1.24 -0.27
CA GLY A 127 -10.16 1.63 -1.52
C GLY A 127 -9.36 1.34 -2.79
N MET A 128 -8.12 0.88 -2.69
CA MET A 128 -7.40 0.35 -3.86
C MET A 128 -8.08 -0.92 -4.38
N ARG A 129 -8.09 -1.09 -5.70
CA ARG A 129 -8.64 -2.28 -6.35
C ARG A 129 -7.57 -3.01 -7.14
N ILE A 130 -7.66 -4.34 -7.15
CA ILE A 130 -6.87 -5.17 -8.06
C ILE A 130 -7.84 -5.89 -8.98
N ASN A 131 -7.69 -5.64 -10.29
CA ASN A 131 -8.50 -6.25 -11.34
C ASN A 131 -7.69 -7.34 -12.05
N THR A 132 -8.31 -8.50 -12.26
CA THR A 132 -7.80 -9.61 -13.08
C THR A 132 -8.85 -9.97 -14.13
N PRO A 133 -8.58 -10.86 -15.11
CA PRO A 133 -9.59 -11.31 -16.07
C PRO A 133 -10.84 -11.94 -15.44
N SER A 134 -10.74 -12.52 -14.25
CA SER A 134 -11.85 -13.22 -13.58
C SER A 134 -12.32 -12.60 -12.27
N ALA A 135 -11.58 -11.65 -11.68
CA ALA A 135 -11.88 -11.10 -10.37
C ALA A 135 -11.65 -9.60 -10.28
N THR A 136 -12.48 -8.93 -9.47
CA THR A 136 -12.23 -7.61 -8.89
C THR A 136 -12.05 -7.77 -7.39
N ILE A 137 -10.95 -7.25 -6.85
CA ILE A 137 -10.56 -7.41 -5.46
C ILE A 137 -10.37 -6.03 -4.84
N GLY A 138 -11.21 -5.69 -3.88
CA GLY A 138 -11.13 -4.45 -3.09
C GLY A 138 -10.19 -4.63 -1.91
N ILE A 139 -9.16 -3.79 -1.80
CA ILE A 139 -8.14 -3.86 -0.75
C ILE A 139 -8.52 -2.97 0.42
N ARG A 140 -8.44 -3.52 1.64
CA ARG A 140 -8.71 -2.79 2.89
C ARG A 140 -7.49 -2.73 3.82
N GLY A 141 -6.28 -2.67 3.23
CA GLY A 141 -5.02 -2.62 3.99
C GLY A 141 -4.46 -4.01 4.26
N THR A 142 -3.88 -4.64 3.24
CA THR A 142 -3.56 -6.06 3.23
C THR A 142 -2.24 -6.37 2.52
N GLY A 143 -1.72 -7.57 2.80
CA GLY A 143 -0.83 -8.29 1.89
C GLY A 143 -1.62 -9.33 1.10
N VAL A 144 -1.45 -9.34 -0.22
CA VAL A 144 -2.14 -10.26 -1.12
C VAL A 144 -1.19 -10.87 -2.14
N TYR A 145 -1.47 -12.10 -2.50
CA TYR A 145 -0.81 -12.76 -3.63
C TYR A 145 -1.84 -13.28 -4.62
N LEU A 146 -1.56 -13.12 -5.93
CA LEU A 146 -2.45 -13.57 -6.98
C LEU A 146 -1.68 -14.10 -8.19
N GLU A 147 -2.30 -15.09 -8.85
CA GLU A 147 -1.87 -15.61 -10.14
C GLU A 147 -3.03 -15.47 -11.11
N ALA A 148 -2.91 -14.55 -12.06
CA ALA A 148 -3.92 -14.31 -13.08
C ALA A 148 -3.66 -15.17 -14.32
N GLY A 149 -4.64 -15.96 -14.70
CA GLY A 149 -4.69 -16.72 -15.93
C GLY A 149 -5.93 -16.40 -16.74
N PRO A 150 -6.05 -16.96 -17.98
CA PRO A 150 -7.17 -16.67 -18.86
C PRO A 150 -8.50 -17.23 -18.35
N GLU A 151 -8.48 -18.32 -17.59
CA GLU A 151 -9.69 -19.01 -17.14
C GLU A 151 -10.02 -18.74 -15.67
N ARG A 152 -9.00 -18.49 -14.83
CA ARG A 152 -9.15 -18.30 -13.40
C ARG A 152 -8.02 -17.49 -12.81
N THR A 153 -8.30 -16.91 -11.65
CA THR A 153 -7.32 -16.30 -10.75
C THR A 153 -7.17 -17.16 -9.50
N TYR A 154 -5.93 -17.55 -9.16
CA TYR A 154 -5.59 -17.93 -7.79
C TYR A 154 -5.42 -16.67 -6.95
N PHE A 155 -5.99 -16.66 -5.77
CA PHE A 155 -5.93 -15.52 -4.87
C PHE A 155 -5.68 -15.96 -3.42
N CYS A 156 -4.72 -15.33 -2.76
CA CYS A 156 -4.43 -15.52 -1.35
C CYS A 156 -4.44 -14.16 -0.64
N THR A 157 -5.32 -14.01 0.36
CA THR A 157 -5.21 -12.94 1.35
C THR A 157 -4.15 -13.36 2.35
N CYS A 158 -2.94 -12.82 2.23
CA CYS A 158 -1.84 -13.19 3.11
C CYS A 158 -2.11 -12.75 4.55
N TYR A 159 -2.70 -11.57 4.72
CA TYR A 159 -3.25 -11.03 5.97
C TYR A 159 -4.17 -9.84 5.67
N GLY A 160 -5.05 -9.50 6.61
CA GLY A 160 -5.98 -8.36 6.53
C GLY A 160 -7.33 -8.72 5.94
N GLU A 161 -8.00 -7.73 5.32
CA GLU A 161 -9.37 -7.86 4.82
C GLU A 161 -9.47 -7.41 3.36
N VAL A 162 -10.19 -8.18 2.55
CA VAL A 162 -10.47 -7.89 1.14
C VAL A 162 -11.91 -8.21 0.80
N ASP A 163 -12.46 -7.50 -0.19
CA ASP A 163 -13.72 -7.85 -0.84
C ASP A 163 -13.40 -8.44 -2.21
N VAL A 164 -13.80 -9.68 -2.46
CA VAL A 164 -13.61 -10.39 -3.72
C VAL A 164 -14.93 -10.47 -4.46
N GLN A 165 -14.93 -10.16 -5.76
CA GLN A 165 -16.08 -10.27 -6.65
C GLN A 165 -15.66 -10.91 -7.96
N ALA A 166 -16.44 -11.88 -8.44
CA ALA A 166 -16.25 -12.46 -9.77
C ALA A 166 -16.69 -11.45 -10.85
N VAL A 167 -15.87 -11.31 -11.92
CA VAL A 167 -16.17 -10.33 -12.99
C VAL A 167 -17.44 -10.68 -13.76
N ASN A 168 -17.68 -11.97 -14.02
CA ASN A 168 -18.80 -12.44 -14.85
C ASN A 168 -20.03 -12.87 -14.02
N ASP A 169 -19.98 -12.72 -12.70
CA ASP A 169 -21.11 -12.92 -11.80
C ASP A 169 -21.00 -11.94 -10.62
N PRO A 170 -21.55 -10.71 -10.76
CA PRO A 170 -21.47 -9.70 -9.72
C PRO A 170 -22.11 -10.08 -8.38
N ASP A 171 -23.00 -11.08 -8.38
CA ASP A 171 -23.61 -11.61 -7.16
C ASP A 171 -22.70 -12.60 -6.45
N SER A 172 -21.75 -13.21 -7.14
CA SER A 172 -20.65 -14.00 -6.55
C SER A 172 -19.61 -13.06 -5.95
N LYS A 173 -19.78 -12.76 -4.65
CA LYS A 173 -18.92 -11.88 -3.87
C LYS A 173 -18.68 -12.45 -2.49
N GLU A 174 -17.48 -12.21 -1.94
CA GLU A 174 -17.07 -12.67 -0.62
C GLU A 174 -16.15 -11.66 0.05
N THR A 175 -16.36 -11.38 1.33
CA THR A 175 -15.39 -10.67 2.16
C THR A 175 -14.48 -11.70 2.84
N VAL A 176 -13.19 -11.62 2.56
CA VAL A 176 -12.18 -12.52 3.12
C VAL A 176 -11.38 -11.78 4.18
N VAL A 177 -11.41 -12.31 5.40
CA VAL A 177 -10.54 -11.86 6.49
C VAL A 177 -9.56 -12.97 6.79
N SER A 178 -8.27 -12.69 6.68
CA SER A 178 -7.18 -13.64 6.90
C SER A 178 -6.22 -13.11 7.95
N ALA A 179 -5.80 -13.97 8.86
CA ALA A 179 -4.74 -13.66 9.81
C ALA A 179 -3.36 -13.98 9.21
N HIS A 180 -3.24 -15.11 8.51
CA HIS A 180 -1.99 -15.57 7.92
C HIS A 180 -2.25 -16.71 6.93
N HIS A 181 -2.40 -16.41 5.63
CA HIS A 181 -2.57 -17.35 4.51
C HIS A 181 -3.65 -18.42 4.69
N ASP A 182 -4.70 -18.17 5.45
CA ASP A 182 -5.63 -19.20 5.88
C ASP A 182 -6.85 -19.39 4.99
N LYS A 183 -7.04 -18.52 3.99
CA LYS A 183 -8.21 -18.54 3.11
C LYS A 183 -7.88 -18.29 1.63
N PRO A 184 -7.12 -19.16 0.97
CA PRO A 184 -6.89 -19.03 -0.46
C PRO A 184 -8.14 -19.42 -1.28
N LEU A 185 -8.31 -18.78 -2.45
CA LEU A 185 -9.45 -18.94 -3.34
C LEU A 185 -9.02 -19.19 -4.78
N TYR A 186 -9.85 -19.92 -5.55
CA TYR A 186 -9.90 -19.79 -6.99
C TYR A 186 -11.13 -18.98 -7.40
N ILE A 187 -10.93 -18.00 -8.29
CA ILE A 187 -12.01 -17.22 -8.90
C ILE A 187 -12.01 -17.52 -10.39
N TYR A 188 -13.10 -18.08 -10.88
CA TYR A 188 -13.23 -18.53 -12.27
C TYR A 188 -13.85 -17.44 -13.15
N GLY A 189 -13.36 -17.33 -14.40
CA GLY A 189 -13.92 -16.43 -15.40
C GLY A 189 -15.15 -17.01 -16.11
N LYS A 190 -15.42 -18.32 -15.95
CA LYS A 190 -16.57 -19.03 -16.51
C LYS A 190 -17.09 -20.03 -15.50
N GLY A 191 -18.41 -20.19 -15.41
CA GLY A 191 -19.08 -21.10 -14.47
C GLY A 191 -20.58 -20.91 -14.49
N GLN A 192 -21.28 -21.66 -13.63
CA GLN A 192 -22.70 -21.43 -13.35
C GLN A 192 -22.81 -20.33 -12.27
N PRO A 193 -23.92 -19.57 -12.24
CA PRO A 193 -24.17 -18.60 -11.17
C PRO A 193 -23.96 -19.20 -9.78
N GLY A 194 -23.25 -18.49 -8.90
CA GLY A 194 -22.87 -18.96 -7.58
C GLY A 194 -21.69 -19.92 -7.49
N GLN A 195 -21.07 -20.27 -8.62
CA GLN A 195 -19.91 -21.19 -8.68
C GLN A 195 -18.62 -20.54 -9.18
N PHE A 196 -18.50 -19.22 -9.04
CA PHE A 196 -17.33 -18.50 -9.53
C PHE A 196 -16.22 -18.39 -8.48
N ILE A 197 -16.54 -18.45 -7.19
CA ILE A 197 -15.57 -18.36 -6.09
C ILE A 197 -15.50 -19.68 -5.36
N HIS A 198 -14.30 -20.29 -5.30
CA HIS A 198 -14.08 -21.58 -4.68
C HIS A 198 -12.98 -21.48 -3.63
N PRO A 199 -13.30 -21.72 -2.34
CA PRO A 199 -12.29 -21.87 -1.31
C PRO A 199 -11.37 -23.07 -1.62
N ILE A 200 -10.07 -22.89 -1.33
CA ILE A 200 -9.09 -23.95 -1.47
C ILE A 200 -8.75 -24.46 -0.07
N PRO A 201 -8.71 -25.79 0.14
CA PRO A 201 -8.18 -26.33 1.39
C PRO A 201 -6.76 -25.80 1.63
N ARG A 202 -6.51 -25.38 2.88
CA ARG A 202 -5.23 -24.82 3.29
C ARG A 202 -4.09 -25.75 2.93
N LEU A 203 -3.12 -25.30 2.06
CA LEU A 203 -1.79 -25.84 1.84
C LEU A 203 -1.48 -26.40 0.45
N PRO A 204 -0.21 -26.32 0.06
CA PRO A 204 0.77 -25.29 0.42
C PRO A 204 0.47 -23.99 -0.30
N VAL A 205 0.91 -22.85 0.27
CA VAL A 205 0.77 -21.54 -0.36
C VAL A 205 1.71 -21.48 -1.56
N PRO A 206 1.23 -21.49 -2.81
CA PRO A 206 2.10 -21.57 -3.95
C PRO A 206 2.81 -20.24 -4.20
N ASN A 207 4.09 -20.34 -4.59
CA ASN A 207 4.86 -19.27 -5.22
C ASN A 207 5.00 -17.95 -4.44
N HIS A 208 4.77 -17.90 -3.13
CA HIS A 208 5.10 -16.77 -2.27
C HIS A 208 5.41 -17.24 -0.85
N SER A 209 6.14 -16.45 -0.07
CA SER A 209 6.56 -16.81 1.28
C SER A 209 6.44 -15.63 2.24
N ASP A 210 6.56 -15.92 3.55
CA ASP A 210 6.55 -14.92 4.61
C ASP A 210 7.76 -13.97 4.48
N GLU A 211 8.92 -14.46 4.07
CA GLU A 211 10.12 -13.65 3.87
C GLU A 211 9.91 -12.62 2.75
N GLU A 212 9.17 -12.97 1.71
CA GLU A 212 8.82 -12.04 0.63
C GLU A 212 7.83 -10.98 1.09
N LEU A 213 6.87 -11.34 1.96
CA LEU A 213 5.96 -10.37 2.59
C LEU A 213 6.69 -9.43 3.54
N ILE A 214 7.58 -9.97 4.39
CA ILE A 214 8.42 -9.18 5.31
C ILE A 214 9.28 -8.21 4.52
N MET A 215 9.93 -8.68 3.45
CA MET A 215 10.72 -7.84 2.55
C MET A 215 9.85 -6.72 1.93
N ALA A 216 8.70 -7.06 1.37
CA ALA A 216 7.82 -6.09 0.71
C ALA A 216 7.31 -5.02 1.68
N GLU A 217 6.90 -5.41 2.90
CA GLU A 217 6.49 -4.46 3.94
C GLU A 217 7.64 -3.58 4.41
N ALA A 218 8.84 -4.13 4.56
CA ALA A 218 10.03 -3.37 4.95
C ALA A 218 10.40 -2.28 3.92
N LEU A 219 10.20 -2.53 2.61
CA LEU A 219 10.44 -1.54 1.55
C LEU A 219 9.56 -0.29 1.66
N VAL A 220 8.43 -0.38 2.35
CA VAL A 220 7.51 0.73 2.60
C VAL A 220 7.43 1.09 4.09
N GLY A 221 8.49 0.75 4.85
CA GLY A 221 8.68 1.15 6.24
C GLY A 221 7.71 0.48 7.23
N ARG A 222 7.30 -0.77 6.97
CA ARG A 222 6.30 -1.47 7.78
C ARG A 222 6.74 -2.89 8.12
N VAL A 223 5.96 -3.54 9.00
CA VAL A 223 6.11 -4.93 9.42
C VAL A 223 4.78 -5.65 9.23
N PRO A 224 4.75 -6.90 8.74
CA PRO A 224 3.52 -7.67 8.63
C PRO A 224 2.90 -7.96 10.00
N PRO A 225 1.57 -7.91 10.16
CA PRO A 225 0.90 -8.10 11.46
C PRO A 225 1.16 -9.46 12.11
N PHE A 226 1.44 -10.49 11.31
CA PHE A 226 1.68 -11.84 11.82
C PHE A 226 3.06 -12.03 12.48
N THR A 227 3.97 -11.07 12.33
CA THR A 227 5.30 -11.11 12.96
C THR A 227 5.32 -10.49 14.36
N GLU A 228 4.28 -9.75 14.76
CA GLU A 228 4.20 -9.05 16.05
C GLU A 228 3.70 -9.95 17.21
N LYS A 229 3.39 -11.23 16.94
CA LYS A 229 2.96 -12.21 17.95
C LYS A 229 4.13 -13.11 18.34
N SER A 230 5.01 -12.61 19.16
CA SER A 230 5.97 -13.40 19.93
C SER A 230 5.90 -13.01 21.40
#